data_61db8deace0ed1e14174b4e199ddb10c
#
_entry.id   61db8deace0ed1e14174b4e199ddb10c
#
_cell.length_a   1.000
_cell.length_b   1.000
_cell.length_c   1.000
_cell.angle_alpha   90.00
_cell.angle_beta   90.00
_cell.angle_gamma   90.00
#
_symmetry.space_group_name_H-M   'P 1'
#
loop_
_entity.id
_entity.type
_entity.pdbx_description
1 polymer ?
#
loop_
_entity_poly.entity_id
_entity_poly.type
_entity_poly.pdbx_seq_one_letter_code
_entity_poly.pdbx_strand_id
1 'polypeptide(L)'
;MIADKLQNCELYYGSHKNFKAAFDFLKKAVSENLAPGKYELDGKDLYANIMEYDTKLVSKAEAHKNYIDIQFIVSGIEVMDYCDISKATPNTEYNAEKDVMFYTDCPKSGTCVIEAGEYAIFFPHDVHKPGMCFGNPAPAKKIVVKVKV
;
A
#
# COMPACT_ATOMS: atom_id res chain seq x y z
N MET A 1 2.06 -9.30 5.99
CA MET A 1 0.97 -8.55 5.31
C MET A 1 -0.35 -8.72 6.07
N ILE A 2 -1.21 -7.69 6.09
CA ILE A 2 -2.56 -7.69 6.68
C ILE A 2 -3.52 -7.14 5.61
N ALA A 3 -4.73 -7.69 5.49
CA ALA A 3 -5.79 -7.13 4.67
C ALA A 3 -7.11 -7.13 5.47
N ASP A 4 -7.81 -5.98 5.49
CA ASP A 4 -9.06 -5.82 6.23
C ASP A 4 -9.85 -4.60 5.73
N LYS A 5 -11.05 -4.41 6.27
CA LYS A 5 -11.92 -3.24 6.04
C LYS A 5 -11.54 -2.09 6.94
N LEU A 6 -11.69 -0.84 6.44
CA LEU A 6 -11.37 0.36 7.22
C LEU A 6 -12.13 0.42 8.55
N GLN A 7 -13.35 -0.11 8.61
CA GLN A 7 -14.13 -0.17 9.85
C GLN A 7 -13.50 -1.00 10.97
N ASN A 8 -12.60 -1.93 10.65
CA ASN A 8 -11.92 -2.81 11.58
C ASN A 8 -10.53 -2.30 11.99
N CYS A 9 -10.12 -1.13 11.50
CA CYS A 9 -8.74 -0.61 11.66
C CYS A 9 -8.28 -0.47 13.12
N GLU A 10 -9.21 -0.32 14.06
CA GLU A 10 -8.90 -0.17 15.50
C GLU A 10 -8.22 -1.40 16.08
N LEU A 11 -8.45 -2.58 15.50
CA LEU A 11 -7.79 -3.83 15.89
C LEU A 11 -6.26 -3.76 15.71
N TYR A 12 -5.78 -2.87 14.82
CA TYR A 12 -4.38 -2.77 14.43
C TYR A 12 -3.65 -1.56 15.01
N TYR A 13 -4.34 -0.69 15.78
CA TYR A 13 -3.73 0.53 16.35
C TYR A 13 -2.51 0.23 17.23
N GLY A 14 -2.52 -0.90 17.94
CA GLY A 14 -1.41 -1.32 18.78
C GLY A 14 -0.19 -1.87 18.02
N SER A 15 -0.31 -2.12 16.71
CA SER A 15 0.78 -2.72 15.93
C SER A 15 1.91 -1.73 15.61
N HIS A 16 1.63 -0.43 15.60
CA HIS A 16 2.64 0.62 15.43
C HIS A 16 2.14 1.96 16.00
N LYS A 17 3.03 2.76 16.61
CA LYS A 17 2.70 4.06 17.26
C LYS A 17 1.93 5.04 16.35
N ASN A 18 2.19 5.01 15.05
CA ASN A 18 1.58 5.91 14.08
C ASN A 18 0.36 5.32 13.35
N PHE A 19 -0.04 4.07 13.62
CA PHE A 19 -1.17 3.45 12.90
C PHE A 19 -2.48 4.17 13.17
N LYS A 20 -2.73 4.57 14.44
CA LYS A 20 -3.94 5.34 14.74
C LYS A 20 -4.03 6.61 13.88
N ALA A 21 -2.96 7.39 13.83
CA ALA A 21 -2.92 8.63 13.05
C ALA A 21 -3.08 8.36 11.53
N ALA A 22 -2.45 7.28 11.02
CA ALA A 22 -2.60 6.85 9.63
C ALA A 22 -4.05 6.53 9.28
N PHE A 23 -4.73 5.74 10.11
CA PHE A 23 -6.13 5.38 9.90
C PHE A 23 -7.11 6.54 10.11
N ASP A 24 -6.84 7.43 11.06
CA ASP A 24 -7.62 8.67 11.25
C ASP A 24 -7.54 9.53 9.99
N PHE A 25 -6.36 9.62 9.36
CA PHE A 25 -6.20 10.31 8.07
C PHE A 25 -7.00 9.63 6.96
N LEU A 26 -6.99 8.30 6.85
CA LEU A 26 -7.80 7.58 5.85
C LEU A 26 -9.29 7.89 6.00
N LYS A 27 -9.82 7.83 7.23
CA LYS A 27 -11.21 8.17 7.54
C LYS A 27 -11.53 9.62 7.13
N LYS A 28 -10.65 10.57 7.46
CA LYS A 28 -10.77 11.98 7.07
C LYS A 28 -10.73 12.16 5.55
N ALA A 29 -9.76 11.55 4.87
CA ALA A 29 -9.58 11.69 3.43
C ALA A 29 -10.80 11.20 2.64
N VAL A 30 -11.45 10.12 3.12
CA VAL A 30 -12.69 9.62 2.53
C VAL A 30 -13.86 10.57 2.81
N SER A 31 -14.06 11.00 4.07
CA SER A 31 -15.19 11.86 4.44
C SER A 31 -15.16 13.24 3.78
N GLU A 32 -13.96 13.80 3.60
CA GLU A 32 -13.75 15.11 2.97
C GLU A 32 -13.48 15.00 1.45
N ASN A 33 -13.46 13.80 0.88
CA ASN A 33 -13.13 13.51 -0.53
C ASN A 33 -11.87 14.26 -0.99
N LEU A 34 -10.77 14.08 -0.27
CA LEU A 34 -9.52 14.79 -0.56
C LEU A 34 -9.02 14.52 -1.99
N ALA A 35 -8.47 15.57 -2.62
CA ALA A 35 -7.93 15.50 -3.98
C ALA A 35 -6.64 14.67 -4.06
N PRO A 36 -6.28 14.14 -5.25
CA PRO A 36 -4.98 13.54 -5.47
C PRO A 36 -3.83 14.50 -5.10
N GLY A 37 -2.79 13.95 -4.48
CA GLY A 37 -1.63 14.72 -4.02
C GLY A 37 -0.91 14.08 -2.85
N LYS A 38 0.17 14.72 -2.39
CA LYS A 38 0.93 14.32 -1.21
C LYS A 38 0.47 15.11 0.01
N TYR A 39 0.26 14.42 1.12
CA TYR A 39 -0.18 14.97 2.41
C TYR A 39 0.83 14.60 3.49
N GLU A 40 1.46 15.59 4.10
CA GLU A 40 2.32 15.40 5.26
C GLU A 40 1.47 15.36 6.53
N LEU A 41 1.66 14.34 7.35
CA LEU A 41 0.94 14.15 8.61
C LEU A 41 1.88 14.37 9.81
N ASP A 42 3.10 13.83 9.70
CA ASP A 42 4.20 14.03 10.66
C ASP A 42 5.53 14.01 9.89
N GLY A 43 5.77 15.04 9.08
CA GLY A 43 6.98 15.18 8.28
C GLY A 43 7.30 13.95 7.43
N LYS A 44 8.50 13.39 7.65
CA LYS A 44 8.94 12.17 6.98
C LYS A 44 8.53 10.87 7.72
N ASP A 45 8.05 10.98 8.94
CA ASP A 45 7.71 9.79 9.73
C ASP A 45 6.31 9.26 9.42
N LEU A 46 5.43 10.14 8.91
CA LEU A 46 4.09 9.76 8.47
C LEU A 46 3.62 10.69 7.36
N TYR A 47 3.33 10.15 6.18
CA TYR A 47 2.75 10.90 5.07
C TYR A 47 1.87 10.00 4.20
N ALA A 48 1.03 10.60 3.37
CA ALA A 48 0.15 9.89 2.47
C ALA A 48 0.24 10.43 1.04
N ASN A 49 0.02 9.54 0.07
CA ASN A 49 -0.17 9.89 -1.33
C ASN A 49 -1.56 9.43 -1.76
N ILE A 50 -2.37 10.36 -2.25
CA ILE A 50 -3.67 10.07 -2.88
C ILE A 50 -3.47 10.09 -4.39
N MET A 51 -3.89 9.04 -5.08
CA MET A 51 -3.71 8.90 -6.52
C MET A 51 -4.95 8.33 -7.19
N GLU A 52 -5.17 8.76 -8.43
CA GLU A 52 -6.14 8.20 -9.37
C GLU A 52 -5.38 7.66 -10.57
N TYR A 53 -5.70 6.45 -11.00
CA TYR A 53 -4.98 5.74 -12.07
C TYR A 53 -5.83 4.61 -12.64
N ASP A 54 -5.42 4.07 -13.77
CA ASP A 54 -5.96 2.82 -14.29
C ASP A 54 -5.11 1.64 -13.79
N THR A 55 -5.77 0.62 -13.24
CA THR A 55 -5.13 -0.65 -12.88
C THR A 55 -4.55 -1.33 -14.13
N LYS A 56 -3.58 -2.24 -13.96
CA LYS A 56 -2.79 -2.81 -15.06
C LYS A 56 -2.80 -4.32 -15.02
N LEU A 57 -2.63 -4.95 -16.18
CA LEU A 57 -2.47 -6.41 -16.27
C LEU A 57 -1.18 -6.90 -15.61
N VAL A 58 -0.12 -6.07 -15.62
CA VAL A 58 1.19 -6.41 -15.05
C VAL A 58 1.72 -5.24 -14.24
N SER A 59 2.24 -5.51 -13.06
CA SER A 59 2.92 -4.55 -12.21
C SER A 59 4.29 -5.07 -11.76
N LYS A 60 5.13 -4.18 -11.24
CA LYS A 60 6.44 -4.52 -10.69
C LYS A 60 6.30 -4.98 -9.24
N ALA A 61 7.11 -5.96 -8.86
CA ALA A 61 7.27 -6.33 -7.47
C ALA A 61 8.22 -5.36 -6.78
N GLU A 62 7.83 -4.82 -5.64
CA GLU A 62 8.59 -3.84 -4.87
C GLU A 62 8.53 -4.11 -3.37
N ALA A 63 9.53 -3.63 -2.64
CA ALA A 63 9.54 -3.55 -1.18
C ALA A 63 10.24 -2.29 -0.72
N HIS A 64 9.99 -1.93 0.54
CA HIS A 64 10.53 -0.75 1.22
C HIS A 64 11.38 -1.17 2.41
N LYS A 65 12.38 -0.37 2.80
CA LYS A 65 13.20 -0.66 4.00
C LYS A 65 12.75 0.13 5.21
N ASN A 66 12.34 1.39 5.00
CA ASN A 66 12.11 2.34 6.07
C ASN A 66 10.63 2.61 6.34
N TYR A 67 9.72 2.11 5.47
CA TYR A 67 8.30 2.38 5.60
C TYR A 67 7.47 1.10 5.52
N ILE A 68 6.40 1.11 6.31
CA ILE A 68 5.24 0.25 6.15
C ILE A 68 4.28 0.98 5.23
N ASP A 69 3.71 0.28 4.24
CA ASP A 69 2.67 0.79 3.36
C ASP A 69 1.29 0.38 3.85
N ILE A 70 0.41 1.34 4.09
CA ILE A 70 -1.02 1.08 4.22
C ILE A 70 -1.68 1.54 2.91
N GLN A 71 -2.07 0.59 2.07
CA GLN A 71 -2.66 0.84 0.76
C GLN A 71 -4.18 0.67 0.84
N PHE A 72 -4.93 1.75 0.80
CA PHE A 72 -6.39 1.80 0.94
C PHE A 72 -7.05 2.14 -0.38
N ILE A 73 -8.04 1.37 -0.80
CA ILE A 73 -8.83 1.61 -2.01
C ILE A 73 -10.05 2.47 -1.67
N VAL A 74 -10.08 3.68 -2.23
CA VAL A 74 -11.21 4.61 -2.10
C VAL A 74 -12.32 4.24 -3.08
N SER A 75 -11.94 3.90 -4.33
CA SER A 75 -12.88 3.45 -5.38
C SER A 75 -12.17 2.51 -6.35
N GLY A 76 -12.92 1.62 -6.98
CA GLY A 76 -12.39 0.57 -7.85
C GLY A 76 -11.99 -0.69 -7.08
N ILE A 77 -11.21 -1.54 -7.74
CA ILE A 77 -10.71 -2.82 -7.22
C ILE A 77 -9.25 -2.97 -7.65
N GLU A 78 -8.39 -3.41 -6.76
CA GLU A 78 -6.99 -3.69 -7.04
C GLU A 78 -6.60 -5.09 -6.59
N VAL A 79 -5.85 -5.78 -7.44
CA VAL A 79 -5.22 -7.07 -7.09
C VAL A 79 -3.78 -6.79 -6.68
N MET A 80 -3.35 -7.37 -5.57
CA MET A 80 -2.00 -7.25 -5.06
C MET A 80 -1.44 -8.65 -4.76
N ASP A 81 -0.43 -9.07 -5.53
CA ASP A 81 0.35 -10.25 -5.18
C ASP A 81 1.40 -9.90 -4.13
N TYR A 82 1.75 -10.86 -3.27
CA TYR A 82 2.80 -10.65 -2.28
C TYR A 82 3.59 -11.92 -1.99
N CYS A 83 4.82 -11.75 -1.51
CA CYS A 83 5.65 -12.81 -0.97
C CYS A 83 6.59 -12.29 0.13
N ASP A 84 7.14 -13.21 0.92
CA ASP A 84 8.22 -12.89 1.84
C ASP A 84 9.50 -12.53 1.07
N ILE A 85 10.22 -11.50 1.52
CA ILE A 85 11.42 -10.97 0.86
C ILE A 85 12.53 -12.01 0.72
N SER A 86 12.61 -13.00 1.61
CA SER A 86 13.58 -14.09 1.53
C SER A 86 13.39 -15.01 0.32
N LYS A 87 12.22 -14.97 -0.31
CA LYS A 87 11.85 -15.75 -1.51
C LYS A 87 11.99 -14.96 -2.81
N ALA A 88 12.19 -13.66 -2.71
CA ALA A 88 12.24 -12.76 -3.85
C ALA A 88 13.69 -12.54 -4.32
N THR A 89 13.90 -12.43 -5.63
CA THR A 89 15.20 -12.11 -6.20
C THR A 89 15.28 -10.62 -6.52
N PRO A 90 16.23 -9.86 -5.95
CA PRO A 90 16.43 -8.47 -6.29
C PRO A 90 16.67 -8.26 -7.79
N ASN A 91 16.04 -7.25 -8.37
CA ASN A 91 16.18 -6.85 -9.77
C ASN A 91 16.91 -5.51 -9.94
N THR A 92 16.89 -4.68 -8.89
CA THR A 92 17.59 -3.40 -8.89
C THR A 92 18.36 -3.23 -7.58
N GLU A 93 19.25 -2.26 -7.55
CA GLU A 93 19.78 -1.76 -6.28
C GLU A 93 18.69 -0.99 -5.52
N TYR A 94 18.86 -0.91 -4.21
CA TYR A 94 17.96 -0.13 -3.37
C TYR A 94 18.11 1.37 -3.63
N ASN A 95 17.01 2.02 -3.95
CA ASN A 95 16.95 3.48 -4.09
C ASN A 95 16.59 4.11 -2.74
N ALA A 96 17.59 4.71 -2.07
CA ALA A 96 17.41 5.29 -0.74
C ALA A 96 16.56 6.57 -0.74
N GLU A 97 16.52 7.32 -1.85
CA GLU A 97 15.72 8.55 -1.96
C GLU A 97 14.22 8.24 -2.00
N LYS A 98 13.85 7.18 -2.73
CA LYS A 98 12.46 6.74 -2.90
C LYS A 98 12.06 5.64 -1.94
N ASP A 99 13.00 5.13 -1.14
CA ASP A 99 12.82 3.96 -0.27
C ASP A 99 12.20 2.78 -1.01
N VAL A 100 12.77 2.39 -2.16
CA VAL A 100 12.22 1.30 -2.97
C VAL A 100 13.31 0.42 -3.54
N MET A 101 13.04 -0.87 -3.58
CA MET A 101 13.80 -1.88 -4.28
C MET A 101 12.84 -2.74 -5.09
N PHE A 102 13.18 -3.00 -6.36
CA PHE A 102 12.37 -3.85 -7.23
C PHE A 102 12.92 -5.26 -7.28
N TYR A 103 12.00 -6.19 -7.52
CA TYR A 103 12.31 -7.61 -7.57
C TYR A 103 11.85 -8.20 -8.91
N THR A 104 12.62 -9.17 -9.44
CA THR A 104 12.12 -10.12 -10.43
C THR A 104 11.18 -11.07 -9.70
N ASP A 105 10.64 -12.03 -10.32
CA ASP A 105 9.63 -12.92 -9.78
C ASP A 105 9.68 -13.14 -8.26
N CYS A 106 8.58 -12.75 -7.65
CA CYS A 106 8.21 -13.12 -6.32
C CYS A 106 7.35 -14.39 -6.46
N PRO A 107 7.85 -15.59 -6.10
CA PRO A 107 7.01 -16.77 -6.03
C PRO A 107 5.84 -16.45 -5.12
N LYS A 108 4.62 -16.42 -5.66
CA LYS A 108 3.43 -16.02 -4.91
C LYS A 108 3.35 -16.73 -3.57
N SER A 109 3.37 -15.98 -2.48
CA SER A 109 2.90 -16.48 -1.18
C SER A 109 1.39 -16.32 -1.08
N GLY A 110 0.83 -15.29 -1.77
CA GLY A 110 -0.60 -15.07 -1.86
C GLY A 110 -0.96 -13.92 -2.78
N THR A 111 -2.25 -13.80 -3.01
CA THR A 111 -2.90 -12.70 -3.73
C THR A 111 -4.00 -12.17 -2.85
N CYS A 112 -4.10 -10.86 -2.71
CA CYS A 112 -5.27 -10.21 -2.14
C CYS A 112 -6.00 -9.38 -3.19
N VAL A 113 -7.31 -9.42 -3.15
CA VAL A 113 -8.19 -8.52 -3.89
C VAL A 113 -8.69 -7.51 -2.89
N ILE A 114 -8.42 -6.23 -3.14
CA ILE A 114 -8.77 -5.13 -2.25
C ILE A 114 -9.80 -4.27 -2.96
N GLU A 115 -10.98 -4.18 -2.39
CA GLU A 115 -12.11 -3.42 -2.90
C GLU A 115 -12.24 -2.06 -2.21
N ALA A 116 -13.13 -1.22 -2.72
CA ALA A 116 -13.42 0.07 -2.11
C ALA A 116 -13.83 -0.08 -0.63
N GLY A 117 -13.15 0.67 0.26
CA GLY A 117 -13.33 0.60 1.71
C GLY A 117 -12.43 -0.40 2.43
N GLU A 118 -11.58 -1.10 1.69
CA GLU A 118 -10.62 -2.07 2.20
C GLU A 118 -9.17 -1.58 2.05
N TYR A 119 -8.27 -2.16 2.84
CA TYR A 119 -6.84 -1.86 2.78
C TYR A 119 -5.98 -3.10 2.88
N ALA A 120 -4.75 -3.00 2.38
CA ALA A 120 -3.65 -3.92 2.65
C ALA A 120 -2.51 -3.18 3.36
N ILE A 121 -1.87 -3.84 4.34
CA ILE A 121 -0.66 -3.36 5.00
C ILE A 121 0.50 -4.25 4.60
N PHE A 122 1.54 -3.65 4.05
CA PHE A 122 2.79 -4.32 3.69
C PHE A 122 3.91 -3.81 4.58
N PHE A 123 4.57 -4.74 5.28
CA PHE A 123 5.73 -4.46 6.10
C PHE A 123 7.02 -4.54 5.26
N PRO A 124 8.18 -4.09 5.75
CA PRO A 124 9.44 -4.13 4.99
C PRO A 124 9.84 -5.51 4.45
N HIS A 125 9.38 -6.58 5.07
CA HIS A 125 9.63 -7.96 4.62
C HIS A 125 8.60 -8.49 3.62
N ASP A 126 7.58 -7.71 3.29
CA ASP A 126 6.54 -8.07 2.32
C ASP A 126 6.87 -7.46 0.94
N VAL A 127 7.44 -8.25 0.03
CA VAL A 127 7.49 -7.85 -1.38
C VAL A 127 6.09 -7.93 -1.95
N HIS A 128 5.65 -6.87 -2.61
CA HIS A 128 4.29 -6.77 -3.13
C HIS A 128 4.25 -6.21 -4.56
N LYS A 129 3.20 -6.57 -5.32
CA LYS A 129 2.91 -6.06 -6.67
C LYS A 129 1.59 -5.30 -6.63
N PRO A 130 1.61 -3.99 -6.38
CA PRO A 130 0.40 -3.19 -6.35
C PRO A 130 -0.05 -2.78 -7.76
N GLY A 131 -1.28 -2.31 -7.89
CA GLY A 131 -1.79 -1.68 -9.12
C GLY A 131 -2.27 -2.66 -10.18
N MET A 132 -2.43 -3.95 -9.87
CA MET A 132 -2.94 -4.91 -10.85
C MET A 132 -4.47 -4.89 -10.92
N CYS A 133 -5.00 -5.16 -12.11
CA CYS A 133 -6.43 -5.18 -12.34
C CYS A 133 -7.09 -6.51 -11.91
N PHE A 134 -8.35 -6.43 -11.51
CA PHE A 134 -9.22 -7.59 -11.36
C PHE A 134 -9.94 -7.83 -12.70
N GLY A 135 -9.40 -8.76 -13.49
CA GLY A 135 -9.89 -9.03 -14.85
C GLY A 135 -9.32 -8.05 -15.88
N ASN A 136 -9.97 -6.92 -16.10
CA ASN A 136 -9.54 -5.90 -17.04
C ASN A 136 -9.07 -4.62 -16.35
N PRO A 137 -8.15 -3.84 -16.97
CA PRO A 137 -7.79 -2.51 -16.49
C PRO A 137 -9.03 -1.62 -16.29
N ALA A 138 -9.08 -0.93 -15.14
CA ALA A 138 -10.20 -0.09 -14.76
C ALA A 138 -9.71 1.06 -13.87
N PRO A 139 -10.43 2.20 -13.84
CA PRO A 139 -10.10 3.32 -12.96
C PRO A 139 -10.15 2.94 -11.48
N ALA A 140 -9.19 3.41 -10.73
CA ALA A 140 -9.12 3.26 -9.28
C ALA A 140 -8.61 4.54 -8.62
N LYS A 141 -9.09 4.80 -7.40
CA LYS A 141 -8.56 5.83 -6.50
C LYS A 141 -8.01 5.14 -5.27
N LYS A 142 -6.75 5.42 -4.95
CA LYS A 142 -6.02 4.79 -3.85
C LYS A 142 -5.35 5.84 -2.97
N ILE A 143 -5.28 5.54 -1.68
CA ILE A 143 -4.44 6.25 -0.71
C ILE A 143 -3.36 5.28 -0.22
N VAL A 144 -2.09 5.69 -0.35
CA VAL A 144 -0.97 4.97 0.24
C VAL A 144 -0.43 5.81 1.39
N VAL A 145 -0.59 5.31 2.62
CA VAL A 145 0.01 5.94 3.81
C VAL A 145 1.34 5.26 4.08
N LYS A 146 2.40 6.06 4.09
CA LYS A 146 3.77 5.66 4.41
C LYS A 146 4.02 5.90 5.89
N VAL A 147 4.22 4.82 6.62
CA VAL A 147 4.47 4.82 8.07
C VAL A 147 5.90 4.37 8.30
N LYS A 148 6.74 5.26 8.80
CA LYS A 148 8.16 4.95 9.05
C LYS A 148 8.31 3.97 10.22
N VAL A 149 9.11 2.92 10.03
CA VAL A 149 9.42 1.89 11.04
C VAL A 149 10.32 2.40 12.15
#